data_519e5b8e7d6df0565b1b77acf86311d8
#
_entry.id   519e5b8e7d6df0565b1b77acf86311d8
#
_cell.length_a   1.000
_cell.length_b   1.000
_cell.length_c   1.000
_cell.angle_alpha   90.00
_cell.angle_beta   90.00
_cell.angle_gamma   90.00
#
_symmetry.space_group_name_H-M   'P 1'
#
loop_
_entity.id
_entity.type
_entity.pdbx_description
1 polymer ?
#
loop_
_entity_poly.entity_id
_entity_poly.type
_entity_poly.pdbx_seq_one_letter_code
_entity_poly.pdbx_strand_id
1 'polypeptide(L)'
;NMRAGLKRGFTKPQVSLAGRDAPIAPLASADVDKNPLFASFAAMPGNIPESERTALVAEGRAAVSAAAPAFAKLRAFVRDEYIPKSRTAIAGEALPDGKAYYAAKIRQYTTLDLTPEQIHEIGIKEVARIDADMQATMKKSGWTGDFAGFLHFLKTDPQFTAKSPYELMAKSAYVANRINGQLKFLVGHLPRYRFTIRQTPDNIAPFPTG
;
A
#
# COMPACT_ATOMS: atom_id res chain seq x y z
N ASN A 1 15.53 0.96 -17.18
CA ASN A 1 15.87 0.10 -16.02
C ASN A 1 15.11 -1.24 -16.02
N MET A 2 13.78 -1.30 -16.25
CA MET A 2 13.00 -2.55 -16.23
C MET A 2 13.48 -3.58 -17.29
N ARG A 3 13.78 -3.16 -18.54
CA ARG A 3 14.37 -4.05 -19.54
C ARG A 3 15.74 -4.60 -19.17
N ALA A 4 16.56 -3.78 -18.51
CA ALA A 4 17.84 -4.26 -17.98
C ALA A 4 17.63 -5.29 -16.85
N GLY A 5 16.62 -5.09 -16.01
CA GLY A 5 16.21 -6.05 -15.00
C GLY A 5 15.79 -7.39 -15.59
N LEU A 6 14.95 -7.39 -16.65
CA LEU A 6 14.58 -8.60 -17.37
C LEU A 6 15.79 -9.36 -17.92
N LYS A 7 16.72 -8.64 -18.58
CA LYS A 7 17.94 -9.25 -19.14
C LYS A 7 18.84 -9.88 -18.08
N ARG A 8 18.85 -9.33 -16.88
CA ARG A 8 19.72 -9.75 -15.77
C ARG A 8 19.04 -10.68 -14.77
N GLY A 9 17.74 -11.01 -14.97
CA GLY A 9 16.97 -11.83 -14.02
C GLY A 9 16.51 -11.11 -12.76
N PHE A 10 16.71 -9.78 -12.67
CA PHE A 10 16.25 -8.97 -11.53
C PHE A 10 14.84 -8.44 -11.79
N THR A 11 13.84 -9.27 -11.51
CA THR A 11 12.43 -8.89 -11.62
C THR A 11 11.68 -9.18 -10.31
N LYS A 12 10.53 -8.53 -10.14
CA LYS A 12 9.58 -8.95 -9.12
C LYS A 12 8.86 -10.23 -9.56
N PRO A 13 8.32 -11.04 -8.62
CA PRO A 13 7.49 -12.19 -8.98
C PRO A 13 6.23 -11.76 -9.75
N GLN A 14 5.80 -12.54 -10.72
CA GLN A 14 4.59 -12.27 -11.52
C GLN A 14 3.35 -12.05 -10.64
N VAL A 15 3.19 -12.83 -9.57
CA VAL A 15 2.06 -12.74 -8.65
C VAL A 15 1.94 -11.34 -8.00
N SER A 16 3.07 -10.67 -7.74
CA SER A 16 3.07 -9.32 -7.18
C SER A 16 2.87 -8.21 -8.22
N LEU A 17 2.93 -8.58 -9.51
CA LEU A 17 2.79 -7.67 -10.64
C LEU A 17 1.39 -7.75 -11.28
N ALA A 18 0.58 -8.73 -10.90
CA ALA A 18 -0.77 -8.90 -11.44
C ALA A 18 -1.59 -7.60 -11.21
N GLY A 19 -2.19 -7.11 -12.29
CA GLY A 19 -3.01 -5.88 -12.29
C GLY A 19 -2.22 -4.56 -12.15
N ARG A 20 -0.88 -4.60 -12.10
CA ARG A 20 -0.06 -3.37 -11.95
C ARG A 20 -0.02 -2.47 -13.20
N ASP A 21 -0.54 -2.92 -14.32
CA ASP A 21 -0.78 -2.12 -15.52
C ASP A 21 -2.08 -1.29 -15.43
N ALA A 22 -3.03 -1.70 -14.59
CA ALA A 22 -4.33 -1.04 -14.47
C ALA A 22 -4.25 0.43 -14.05
N PRO A 23 -3.44 0.86 -13.06
CA PRO A 23 -3.30 2.26 -12.69
C PRO A 23 -2.69 3.14 -13.79
N ILE A 24 -2.00 2.54 -14.78
CA ILE A 24 -1.43 3.28 -15.90
C ILE A 24 -2.51 3.57 -16.97
N ALA A 25 -3.58 2.78 -17.01
CA ALA A 25 -4.62 2.90 -18.04
C ALA A 25 -5.28 4.29 -18.10
N PRO A 26 -5.70 4.92 -17.01
CA PRO A 26 -6.28 6.26 -17.04
C PRO A 26 -5.30 7.31 -17.55
N LEU A 27 -3.99 7.19 -17.21
CA LEU A 27 -2.94 8.12 -17.65
C LEU A 27 -2.63 7.98 -19.15
N ALA A 28 -2.94 6.84 -19.75
CA ALA A 28 -2.79 6.55 -21.16
C ALA A 28 -4.01 7.01 -22.01
N SER A 29 -5.04 7.56 -21.37
CA SER A 29 -6.25 8.04 -22.07
C SER A 29 -5.92 9.19 -23.00
N ALA A 30 -6.37 9.09 -24.26
CA ALA A 30 -6.32 10.17 -25.23
C ALA A 30 -7.37 11.26 -24.95
N ASP A 31 -8.41 10.95 -24.19
CA ASP A 31 -9.42 11.92 -23.71
C ASP A 31 -8.80 12.71 -22.56
N VAL A 32 -8.37 13.93 -22.87
CA VAL A 32 -7.65 14.81 -21.92
C VAL A 32 -8.54 15.15 -20.73
N ASP A 33 -9.85 15.37 -20.94
CA ASP A 33 -10.75 15.78 -19.87
C ASP A 33 -10.96 14.66 -18.83
N LYS A 34 -10.79 13.40 -19.23
CA LYS A 34 -10.84 12.23 -18.35
C LYS A 34 -9.48 11.77 -17.85
N ASN A 35 -8.39 12.39 -18.33
CA ASN A 35 -7.05 12.02 -17.92
C ASN A 35 -6.73 12.62 -16.53
N PRO A 36 -6.34 11.81 -15.53
CA PRO A 36 -6.04 12.30 -14.19
C PRO A 36 -4.96 13.40 -14.14
N LEU A 37 -4.03 13.42 -15.12
CA LEU A 37 -3.01 14.46 -15.21
C LEU A 37 -3.60 15.85 -15.48
N PHE A 38 -4.80 15.91 -16.06
CA PHE A 38 -5.48 17.18 -16.36
C PHE A 38 -6.28 17.73 -15.18
N ALA A 39 -6.55 16.95 -14.16
CA ALA A 39 -7.43 17.31 -13.05
C ALA A 39 -7.06 18.64 -12.37
N SER A 40 -5.75 18.91 -12.18
CA SER A 40 -5.28 20.17 -11.58
C SER A 40 -5.52 21.40 -12.48
N PHE A 41 -5.58 21.22 -13.79
CA PHE A 41 -5.89 22.29 -14.74
C PHE A 41 -7.40 22.52 -14.88
N ALA A 42 -8.21 21.48 -14.67
CA ALA A 42 -9.67 21.57 -14.69
C ALA A 42 -10.22 22.27 -13.43
N ALA A 43 -9.54 22.15 -12.30
CA ALA A 43 -10.00 22.69 -11.01
C ALA A 43 -8.92 23.61 -10.38
N MET A 44 -8.62 24.72 -11.03
CA MET A 44 -7.66 25.69 -10.52
C MET A 44 -8.24 26.56 -9.40
N PRO A 45 -7.40 27.00 -8.44
CA PRO A 45 -7.81 27.94 -7.39
C PRO A 45 -8.35 29.25 -7.96
N GLY A 46 -9.34 29.84 -7.29
CA GLY A 46 -10.03 31.06 -7.74
C GLY A 46 -9.19 32.35 -7.73
N ASN A 47 -8.01 32.32 -7.11
CA ASN A 47 -7.07 33.45 -7.06
C ASN A 47 -6.20 33.60 -8.32
N ILE A 48 -6.29 32.68 -9.30
CA ILE A 48 -5.61 32.78 -10.58
C ILE A 48 -6.44 33.65 -11.52
N PRO A 49 -5.87 34.69 -12.14
CA PRO A 49 -6.56 35.53 -13.12
C PRO A 49 -7.09 34.71 -14.31
N GLU A 50 -8.24 35.09 -14.84
CA GLU A 50 -8.92 34.32 -15.91
C GLU A 50 -8.06 34.17 -17.18
N SER A 51 -7.31 35.23 -17.54
CA SER A 51 -6.39 35.20 -18.69
C SER A 51 -5.26 34.17 -18.50
N GLU A 52 -4.68 34.10 -17.31
CA GLU A 52 -3.65 33.13 -16.99
C GLU A 52 -4.25 31.71 -16.92
N ARG A 53 -5.43 31.56 -16.34
CA ARG A 53 -6.16 30.28 -16.27
C ARG A 53 -6.39 29.71 -17.66
N THR A 54 -6.86 30.52 -18.59
CA THR A 54 -7.12 30.10 -19.97
C THR A 54 -5.83 29.62 -20.66
N ALA A 55 -4.73 30.33 -20.46
CA ALA A 55 -3.42 29.94 -21.01
C ALA A 55 -2.94 28.63 -20.40
N LEU A 56 -3.00 28.49 -19.06
CA LEU A 56 -2.59 27.27 -18.35
C LEU A 56 -3.44 26.05 -18.73
N VAL A 57 -4.73 26.21 -18.95
CA VAL A 57 -5.62 25.14 -19.45
C VAL A 57 -5.16 24.68 -20.84
N ALA A 58 -4.86 25.61 -21.75
CA ALA A 58 -4.40 25.28 -23.09
C ALA A 58 -3.06 24.55 -23.07
N GLU A 59 -2.08 25.04 -22.29
CA GLU A 59 -0.79 24.39 -22.11
C GLU A 59 -0.93 23.01 -21.47
N GLY A 60 -1.76 22.89 -20.42
CA GLY A 60 -2.06 21.64 -19.75
C GLY A 60 -2.64 20.59 -20.70
N ARG A 61 -3.58 20.99 -21.56
CA ARG A 61 -4.13 20.09 -22.61
C ARG A 61 -3.06 19.60 -23.57
N ALA A 62 -2.23 20.49 -24.05
CA ALA A 62 -1.14 20.13 -24.94
C ALA A 62 -0.14 19.17 -24.28
N ALA A 63 0.25 19.46 -23.03
CA ALA A 63 1.17 18.64 -22.26
C ALA A 63 0.61 17.23 -22.00
N VAL A 64 -0.66 17.12 -21.56
CA VAL A 64 -1.31 15.84 -21.32
C VAL A 64 -1.46 15.03 -22.62
N SER A 65 -1.87 15.69 -23.73
CA SER A 65 -1.94 15.04 -25.04
C SER A 65 -0.58 14.49 -25.50
N ALA A 66 0.50 15.19 -25.21
CA ALA A 66 1.86 14.72 -25.53
C ALA A 66 2.33 13.58 -24.61
N ALA A 67 1.92 13.59 -23.34
CA ALA A 67 2.32 12.58 -22.36
C ALA A 67 1.54 11.25 -22.50
N ALA A 68 0.25 11.29 -22.81
CA ALA A 68 -0.60 10.10 -22.86
C ALA A 68 -0.05 8.95 -23.73
N PRO A 69 0.52 9.18 -24.94
CA PRO A 69 1.13 8.10 -25.73
C PRO A 69 2.33 7.43 -25.05
N ALA A 70 3.08 8.14 -24.22
CA ALA A 70 4.20 7.55 -23.48
C ALA A 70 3.68 6.60 -22.38
N PHE A 71 2.59 6.97 -21.68
CA PHE A 71 1.91 6.09 -20.74
C PHE A 71 1.28 4.87 -21.43
N ALA A 72 0.72 5.03 -22.63
CA ALA A 72 0.23 3.91 -23.43
C ALA A 72 1.35 2.92 -23.77
N LYS A 73 2.52 3.40 -24.19
CA LYS A 73 3.71 2.57 -24.44
C LYS A 73 4.20 1.89 -23.15
N LEU A 74 4.21 2.62 -22.03
CA LEU A 74 4.60 2.05 -20.75
C LEU A 74 3.63 0.94 -20.33
N ARG A 75 2.32 1.16 -20.44
CA ARG A 75 1.30 0.17 -20.12
C ARG A 75 1.45 -1.09 -20.98
N ALA A 76 1.59 -0.93 -22.29
CA ALA A 76 1.80 -2.04 -23.19
C ALA A 76 3.07 -2.84 -22.82
N PHE A 77 4.17 -2.15 -22.57
CA PHE A 77 5.41 -2.79 -22.12
C PHE A 77 5.22 -3.58 -20.82
N VAL A 78 4.55 -2.99 -19.82
CA VAL A 78 4.32 -3.65 -18.52
C VAL A 78 3.45 -4.88 -18.69
N ARG A 79 2.31 -4.76 -19.41
CA ARG A 79 1.34 -5.83 -19.59
C ARG A 79 1.84 -6.96 -20.49
N ASP A 80 2.46 -6.61 -21.62
CA ASP A 80 2.72 -7.56 -22.73
C ASP A 80 4.16 -8.09 -22.71
N GLU A 81 5.09 -7.40 -22.05
CA GLU A 81 6.49 -7.78 -22.02
C GLU A 81 7.01 -8.04 -20.60
N TYR A 82 6.84 -7.06 -19.68
CA TYR A 82 7.50 -7.13 -18.38
C TYR A 82 6.87 -8.19 -17.47
N ILE A 83 5.55 -8.17 -17.30
CA ILE A 83 4.84 -9.13 -16.44
C ILE A 83 5.05 -10.57 -16.94
N PRO A 84 4.79 -10.89 -18.21
CA PRO A 84 4.93 -12.28 -18.69
C PRO A 84 6.36 -12.84 -18.61
N LYS A 85 7.37 -11.98 -18.74
CA LYS A 85 8.79 -12.37 -18.67
C LYS A 85 9.40 -12.25 -17.28
N SER A 86 8.65 -11.78 -16.30
CA SER A 86 9.11 -11.72 -14.92
C SER A 86 9.15 -13.10 -14.28
N ARG A 87 9.97 -13.26 -13.24
CA ARG A 87 10.11 -14.56 -12.55
C ARG A 87 8.80 -15.03 -11.93
N THR A 88 8.57 -16.33 -11.94
CA THR A 88 7.42 -16.97 -11.28
C THR A 88 7.71 -17.29 -9.82
N ALA A 89 8.97 -17.62 -9.49
CA ALA A 89 9.38 -17.90 -8.12
C ALA A 89 9.23 -16.68 -7.23
N ILE A 90 8.57 -16.87 -6.06
CA ILE A 90 8.34 -15.80 -5.08
C ILE A 90 9.55 -15.56 -4.16
N ALA A 91 10.37 -16.60 -3.93
CA ALA A 91 11.50 -16.55 -3.02
C ALA A 91 12.56 -15.50 -3.42
N GLY A 92 13.06 -14.75 -2.45
CA GLY A 92 14.15 -13.77 -2.67
C GLY A 92 15.44 -14.40 -3.15
N GLU A 93 15.73 -15.64 -2.73
CA GLU A 93 16.89 -16.41 -3.18
C GLU A 93 16.85 -16.85 -4.66
N ALA A 94 15.70 -16.76 -5.30
CA ALA A 94 15.59 -17.00 -6.75
C ALA A 94 16.12 -15.85 -7.62
N LEU A 95 16.56 -14.77 -7.03
CA LEU A 95 17.29 -13.70 -7.72
C LEU A 95 18.73 -14.11 -7.99
N PRO A 96 19.42 -13.55 -8.99
CA PRO A 96 20.88 -13.68 -9.10
C PRO A 96 21.54 -13.26 -7.79
N ASP A 97 22.46 -14.08 -7.28
CA ASP A 97 23.07 -13.95 -5.95
C ASP A 97 22.06 -13.87 -4.78
N GLY A 98 20.88 -14.44 -4.98
CA GLY A 98 19.72 -14.27 -4.13
C GLY A 98 19.94 -14.73 -2.68
N LYS A 99 20.71 -15.79 -2.44
CA LYS A 99 21.04 -16.24 -1.09
C LYS A 99 21.86 -15.19 -0.33
N ALA A 100 22.91 -14.65 -0.95
CA ALA A 100 23.72 -13.60 -0.35
C ALA A 100 22.91 -12.31 -0.13
N TYR A 101 22.08 -11.95 -1.10
CA TYR A 101 21.14 -10.82 -0.98
C TYR A 101 20.18 -11.02 0.19
N TYR A 102 19.59 -12.20 0.33
CA TYR A 102 18.64 -12.49 1.40
C TYR A 102 19.30 -12.45 2.78
N ALA A 103 20.49 -13.03 2.93
CA ALA A 103 21.27 -12.94 4.16
C ALA A 103 21.61 -11.48 4.54
N ALA A 104 22.01 -10.66 3.55
CA ALA A 104 22.24 -9.25 3.78
C ALA A 104 20.97 -8.50 4.22
N LYS A 105 19.79 -8.86 3.66
CA LYS A 105 18.50 -8.30 4.09
C LYS A 105 18.11 -8.73 5.50
N ILE A 106 18.32 -10.00 5.87
CA ILE A 106 18.10 -10.45 7.24
C ILE A 106 18.91 -9.58 8.21
N ARG A 107 20.20 -9.41 7.97
CA ARG A 107 21.07 -8.58 8.83
C ARG A 107 20.60 -7.11 8.85
N GLN A 108 20.20 -6.58 7.71
CA GLN A 108 19.71 -5.19 7.61
C GLN A 108 18.44 -4.95 8.44
N TYR A 109 17.46 -5.87 8.39
CA TYR A 109 16.17 -5.67 9.04
C TYR A 109 16.11 -6.18 10.48
N THR A 110 16.84 -7.23 10.80
CA THR A 110 16.84 -7.79 12.16
C THR A 110 17.98 -7.27 13.01
N THR A 111 19.04 -6.71 12.40
CA THR A 111 20.32 -6.35 13.04
C THR A 111 21.07 -7.56 13.64
N LEU A 112 20.63 -8.77 13.34
CA LEU A 112 21.15 -10.02 13.88
C LEU A 112 21.73 -10.90 12.77
N ASP A 113 22.70 -11.75 13.14
CA ASP A 113 23.25 -12.79 12.28
C ASP A 113 22.42 -14.08 12.41
N LEU A 114 21.23 -14.09 11.81
CA LEU A 114 20.34 -15.24 11.78
C LEU A 114 20.35 -15.87 10.38
N THR A 115 20.22 -17.21 10.33
CA THR A 115 19.93 -17.88 9.07
C THR A 115 18.43 -17.85 8.73
N PRO A 116 18.04 -18.02 7.46
CA PRO A 116 16.63 -18.15 7.08
C PRO A 116 15.91 -19.26 7.86
N GLU A 117 16.58 -20.39 8.10
CA GLU A 117 16.05 -21.54 8.83
C GLU A 117 15.78 -21.19 10.30
N GLN A 118 16.71 -20.48 10.95
CA GLN A 118 16.50 -20.00 12.33
C GLN A 118 15.30 -19.05 12.44
N ILE A 119 15.12 -18.15 11.46
CA ILE A 119 13.97 -17.25 11.43
C ILE A 119 12.66 -18.04 11.21
N HIS A 120 12.70 -19.04 10.32
CA HIS A 120 11.55 -19.93 10.11
C HIS A 120 11.15 -20.67 11.39
N GLU A 121 12.12 -21.25 12.10
CA GLU A 121 11.89 -21.92 13.38
C GLU A 121 11.30 -20.98 14.45
N ILE A 122 11.82 -19.75 14.54
CA ILE A 122 11.24 -18.72 15.40
C ILE A 122 9.78 -18.48 15.01
N GLY A 123 9.49 -18.33 13.71
CA GLY A 123 8.14 -18.13 13.20
C GLY A 123 7.18 -19.26 13.59
N ILE A 124 7.59 -20.50 13.44
CA ILE A 124 6.77 -21.67 13.84
C ILE A 124 6.45 -21.62 15.33
N LYS A 125 7.45 -21.37 16.19
CA LYS A 125 7.26 -21.27 17.64
C LYS A 125 6.32 -20.13 18.03
N GLU A 126 6.48 -18.95 17.38
CA GLU A 126 5.62 -17.79 17.64
C GLU A 126 4.18 -18.02 17.18
N VAL A 127 3.96 -18.65 16.03
CA VAL A 127 2.60 -19.00 15.58
C VAL A 127 1.92 -19.91 16.60
N ALA A 128 2.61 -20.94 17.10
CA ALA A 128 2.05 -21.83 18.12
C ALA A 128 1.74 -21.08 19.43
N ARG A 129 2.64 -20.19 19.87
CA ARG A 129 2.42 -19.35 21.06
C ARG A 129 1.22 -18.43 20.89
N ILE A 130 1.12 -17.74 19.73
CA ILE A 130 0.02 -16.84 19.43
C ILE A 130 -1.31 -17.59 19.37
N ASP A 131 -1.36 -18.78 18.76
CA ASP A 131 -2.57 -19.59 18.72
C ASP A 131 -3.05 -19.93 20.13
N ALA A 132 -2.15 -20.36 21.01
CA ALA A 132 -2.47 -20.64 22.41
C ALA A 132 -3.03 -19.41 23.13
N ASP A 133 -2.42 -18.21 22.93
CA ASP A 133 -2.88 -16.95 23.51
C ASP A 133 -4.26 -16.55 22.96
N MET A 134 -4.50 -16.75 21.67
CA MET A 134 -5.79 -16.49 21.03
C MET A 134 -6.89 -17.39 21.59
N GLN A 135 -6.63 -18.69 21.76
CA GLN A 135 -7.56 -19.64 22.39
C GLN A 135 -7.86 -19.24 23.84
N ALA A 136 -6.85 -18.85 24.59
CA ALA A 136 -7.02 -18.36 25.97
C ALA A 136 -7.86 -17.08 26.03
N THR A 137 -7.64 -16.17 25.12
CA THR A 137 -8.40 -14.89 25.01
C THR A 137 -9.85 -15.15 24.63
N MET A 138 -10.09 -16.04 23.66
CA MET A 138 -11.44 -16.48 23.29
C MET A 138 -12.22 -17.01 24.51
N LYS A 139 -11.60 -17.90 25.29
CA LYS A 139 -12.21 -18.42 26.51
C LYS A 139 -12.50 -17.32 27.54
N LYS A 140 -11.59 -16.37 27.72
CA LYS A 140 -11.78 -15.20 28.63
C LYS A 140 -12.92 -14.29 28.19
N SER A 141 -13.24 -14.21 26.88
CA SER A 141 -14.36 -13.42 26.38
C SER A 141 -15.74 -14.02 26.69
N GLY A 142 -15.80 -15.25 27.24
CA GLY A 142 -17.04 -15.97 27.48
C GLY A 142 -17.60 -16.67 26.23
N TRP A 143 -16.87 -16.71 25.13
CA TRP A 143 -17.30 -17.42 23.93
C TRP A 143 -17.33 -18.93 24.16
N THR A 144 -18.45 -19.57 23.78
CA THR A 144 -18.66 -21.00 24.00
C THR A 144 -18.54 -21.86 22.73
N GLY A 145 -18.39 -21.23 21.56
CA GLY A 145 -18.17 -21.91 20.28
C GLY A 145 -16.70 -22.22 19.99
N ASP A 146 -16.43 -22.69 18.79
CA ASP A 146 -15.07 -22.91 18.28
C ASP A 146 -14.38 -21.60 17.85
N PHE A 147 -13.11 -21.68 17.54
CA PHE A 147 -12.29 -20.53 17.14
C PHE A 147 -12.74 -19.93 15.79
N ALA A 148 -13.15 -20.77 14.83
CA ALA A 148 -13.65 -20.29 13.54
C ALA A 148 -14.95 -19.50 13.70
N GLY A 149 -15.88 -19.98 14.53
CA GLY A 149 -17.09 -19.27 14.92
C GLY A 149 -16.82 -17.95 15.63
N PHE A 150 -15.81 -17.92 16.51
CA PHE A 150 -15.38 -16.68 17.17
C PHE A 150 -14.85 -15.64 16.18
N LEU A 151 -14.00 -16.06 15.23
CA LEU A 151 -13.51 -15.17 14.17
C LEU A 151 -14.65 -14.69 13.26
N HIS A 152 -15.61 -15.56 12.95
CA HIS A 152 -16.81 -15.17 12.19
C HIS A 152 -17.60 -14.10 12.94
N PHE A 153 -17.88 -14.33 14.23
CA PHE A 153 -18.55 -13.36 15.10
C PHE A 153 -17.85 -12.01 15.09
N LEU A 154 -16.52 -11.97 15.31
CA LEU A 154 -15.75 -10.72 15.30
C LEU A 154 -15.83 -9.98 13.97
N LYS A 155 -15.96 -10.70 12.85
CA LYS A 155 -16.03 -10.11 11.49
C LYS A 155 -17.41 -9.62 11.10
N THR A 156 -18.47 -10.27 11.62
CA THR A 156 -19.83 -10.07 11.12
C THR A 156 -20.76 -9.38 12.10
N ASP A 157 -20.45 -9.41 13.40
CA ASP A 157 -21.30 -8.75 14.38
C ASP A 157 -21.19 -7.22 14.23
N PRO A 158 -22.34 -6.52 14.12
CA PRO A 158 -22.38 -5.08 13.89
C PRO A 158 -21.68 -4.24 14.96
N GLN A 159 -21.50 -4.78 16.19
CA GLN A 159 -20.80 -4.06 17.27
C GLN A 159 -19.34 -3.77 16.95
N PHE A 160 -18.70 -4.60 16.09
CA PHE A 160 -17.28 -4.46 15.72
C PHE A 160 -17.07 -3.70 14.40
N THR A 161 -18.16 -3.39 13.69
CA THR A 161 -18.06 -2.77 12.36
C THR A 161 -18.63 -1.36 12.39
N ALA A 162 -17.89 -0.40 11.84
CA ALA A 162 -18.40 0.95 11.67
C ALA A 162 -19.50 0.96 10.59
N LYS A 163 -20.62 1.64 10.88
CA LYS A 163 -21.79 1.69 9.98
C LYS A 163 -21.62 2.67 8.81
N SER A 164 -20.60 3.51 8.88
CA SER A 164 -20.30 4.50 7.84
C SER A 164 -18.82 4.92 7.87
N PRO A 165 -18.27 5.45 6.76
CA PRO A 165 -16.94 6.06 6.75
C PRO A 165 -16.78 7.16 7.81
N TYR A 166 -17.83 7.95 8.04
CA TYR A 166 -17.83 8.99 9.06
C TYR A 166 -17.67 8.40 10.47
N GLU A 167 -18.39 7.34 10.80
CA GLU A 167 -18.28 6.69 12.11
C GLU A 167 -16.86 6.11 12.34
N LEU A 168 -16.28 5.49 11.31
CA LEU A 168 -14.91 4.99 11.36
C LEU A 168 -13.91 6.12 11.62
N MET A 169 -14.05 7.22 10.87
CA MET A 169 -13.20 8.40 11.04
C MET A 169 -13.36 9.02 12.43
N ALA A 170 -14.58 9.14 12.93
CA ALA A 170 -14.86 9.69 14.25
C ALA A 170 -14.25 8.83 15.37
N LYS A 171 -14.39 7.51 15.30
CA LYS A 171 -13.78 6.58 16.27
C LYS A 171 -12.23 6.63 16.20
N SER A 172 -11.67 6.67 15.01
CA SER A 172 -10.23 6.77 14.81
C SER A 172 -9.68 8.08 15.35
N ALA A 173 -10.36 9.21 15.10
CA ALA A 173 -9.98 10.52 15.62
C ALA A 173 -10.09 10.57 17.15
N TYR A 174 -11.11 9.93 17.73
CA TYR A 174 -11.25 9.83 19.20
C TYR A 174 -10.08 9.07 19.83
N VAL A 175 -9.71 7.90 19.27
CA VAL A 175 -8.57 7.12 19.77
C VAL A 175 -7.26 7.92 19.62
N ALA A 176 -7.05 8.55 18.47
CA ALA A 176 -5.87 9.37 18.22
C ALA A 176 -5.77 10.55 19.21
N ASN A 177 -6.89 11.20 19.52
CA ASN A 177 -6.90 12.29 20.49
C ASN A 177 -6.61 11.80 21.93
N ARG A 178 -7.08 10.63 22.30
CA ARG A 178 -6.72 9.99 23.60
C ARG A 178 -5.22 9.72 23.67
N ILE A 179 -4.62 9.19 22.61
CA ILE A 179 -3.17 8.95 22.52
C ILE A 179 -2.42 10.28 22.66
N ASN A 180 -2.85 11.32 21.94
CA ASN A 180 -2.25 12.65 22.04
C ASN A 180 -2.21 13.17 23.48
N GLY A 181 -3.25 12.92 24.27
CA GLY A 181 -3.29 13.29 25.68
C GLY A 181 -2.26 12.56 26.57
N GLN A 182 -1.81 11.37 26.13
CA GLN A 182 -0.83 10.54 26.85
C GLN A 182 0.62 10.76 26.38
N LEU A 183 0.84 11.41 25.24
CA LEU A 183 2.19 11.56 24.65
C LEU A 183 3.20 12.19 25.60
N LYS A 184 2.75 13.14 26.43
CA LYS A 184 3.60 13.80 27.44
C LYS A 184 4.23 12.84 28.47
N PHE A 185 3.64 11.64 28.64
CA PHE A 185 4.17 10.61 29.55
C PHE A 185 5.04 9.57 28.84
N LEU A 186 4.98 9.54 27.50
CA LEU A 186 5.63 8.52 26.68
C LEU A 186 6.89 9.03 25.99
N VAL A 187 6.94 10.32 25.67
CA VAL A 187 8.05 10.93 24.93
C VAL A 187 8.56 12.19 25.61
N GLY A 188 9.87 12.35 25.69
CA GLY A 188 10.52 13.50 26.34
C GLY A 188 10.46 14.80 25.53
N HIS A 189 10.22 14.72 24.21
CA HIS A 189 10.07 15.87 23.33
C HIS A 189 8.83 15.71 22.47
N LEU A 190 7.92 16.66 22.57
CA LEU A 190 6.67 16.65 21.80
C LEU A 190 6.86 17.38 20.47
N PRO A 191 6.40 16.82 19.34
CA PRO A 191 6.37 17.52 18.06
C PRO A 191 5.57 18.83 18.14
N ARG A 192 6.05 19.86 17.45
CA ARG A 192 5.33 21.16 17.38
C ARG A 192 3.96 21.01 16.71
N TYR A 193 3.90 20.19 15.66
CA TYR A 193 2.67 19.94 14.90
C TYR A 193 2.04 18.62 15.35
N ARG A 194 0.74 18.64 15.51
CA ARG A 194 -0.04 17.44 15.81
C ARG A 194 -0.36 16.71 14.50
N PHE A 195 -0.47 15.39 14.57
CA PHE A 195 -0.96 14.60 13.45
C PHE A 195 -2.48 14.70 13.33
N THR A 196 -3.01 14.46 12.14
CA THR A 196 -4.44 14.32 11.87
C THR A 196 -4.69 13.03 11.10
N ILE A 197 -5.92 12.55 11.18
CA ILE A 197 -6.36 11.37 10.43
C ILE A 197 -7.12 11.87 9.21
N ARG A 198 -6.80 11.32 8.05
CA ARG A 198 -7.49 11.59 6.78
C ARG A 198 -7.88 10.28 6.12
N GLN A 199 -8.99 10.30 5.41
CA GLN A 199 -9.34 9.21 4.51
C GLN A 199 -8.28 9.06 3.42
N THR A 200 -7.91 7.83 3.12
CA THR A 200 -7.04 7.53 1.97
C THR A 200 -7.77 7.91 0.68
N PRO A 201 -7.15 8.67 -0.23
CA PRO A 201 -7.77 9.00 -1.52
C PRO A 201 -8.17 7.74 -2.30
N ASP A 202 -9.33 7.74 -2.93
CA ASP A 202 -9.91 6.57 -3.60
C ASP A 202 -9.02 5.98 -4.71
N ASN A 203 -8.23 6.85 -5.36
CA ASN A 203 -7.31 6.42 -6.42
C ASN A 203 -6.10 5.61 -5.91
N ILE A 204 -5.77 5.69 -4.62
CA ILE A 204 -4.69 4.93 -4.01
C ILE A 204 -5.18 3.91 -2.97
N ALA A 205 -6.43 4.01 -2.53
CA ALA A 205 -7.02 3.10 -1.55
C ALA A 205 -6.94 1.62 -1.92
N PRO A 206 -7.07 1.20 -3.22
CA PRO A 206 -6.89 -0.19 -3.62
C PRO A 206 -5.47 -0.73 -3.49
N PHE A 207 -4.49 0.16 -3.25
CA PHE A 207 -3.07 -0.20 -3.13
C PHE A 207 -2.56 0.22 -1.73
N PRO A 208 -3.03 -0.44 -0.65
CA PRO A 208 -2.61 -0.08 0.68
C PRO A 208 -1.09 -0.23 0.79
N THR A 209 -0.44 0.87 1.07
CA THR A 209 0.91 0.85 1.59
C THR A 209 0.79 0.50 3.06
N GLY A 210 1.09 -0.74 3.40
CA GLY A 210 1.06 -1.20 4.78
C GLY A 210 1.93 -0.36 5.70
#